data_76b490a8f6c82fec7f21c6d01256a92f
#
_entry.id   76b490a8f6c82fec7f21c6d01256a92f
#
_cell.length_a   1.000
_cell.length_b   1.000
_cell.length_c   1.000
_cell.angle_alpha   90.00
_cell.angle_beta   90.00
_cell.angle_gamma   90.00
#
_symmetry.space_group_name_H-M   'P 1'
#
loop_
_entity.id
_entity.type
_entity.pdbx_description
1 polymer ?
#
loop_
_entity_poly.entity_id
_entity_poly.type
_entity_poly.pdbx_seq_one_letter_code
_entity_poly.pdbx_strand_id
1 'polypeptide(L)'
;FQKDIFSPDLKVMTSDGKDITDIMDRGKHYRGIVSGDNNSLVSISVFRNEIIGFISFNDSNYIIGKLKDSKSKHIIYKETDLRQTEEFNCSTEDNGVSYTSEEINYNENRDPGDCVNIYVEAGQSVYNSFGGNLVDTTNFLNGVFGQSYVIYANEGITMQTSSMLIWTTPDPYVGPSSANYNAQFKA
;
A
#
# COMPACT_ATOMS: atom_id res chain seq x y z
N PHE A 1 -6.89 0.58 -17.27
CA PHE A 1 -6.51 1.97 -17.53
C PHE A 1 -5.47 2.45 -16.53
N GLN A 2 -4.64 3.42 -16.93
CA GLN A 2 -3.61 4.01 -16.08
C GLN A 2 -4.27 4.93 -15.03
N LYS A 3 -3.75 4.91 -13.81
CA LYS A 3 -4.19 5.72 -12.68
C LYS A 3 -2.99 6.43 -12.07
N ASP A 4 -3.13 7.71 -11.75
CA ASP A 4 -2.19 8.40 -10.88
C ASP A 4 -2.54 8.07 -9.42
N ILE A 5 -1.54 7.72 -8.63
CA ILE A 5 -1.69 7.38 -7.21
C ILE A 5 -1.04 8.42 -6.29
N PHE A 6 -0.51 9.48 -6.85
CA PHE A 6 0.21 10.51 -6.12
C PHE A 6 -0.52 11.85 -6.13
N SER A 7 -0.45 12.55 -5.02
CA SER A 7 -0.80 13.97 -4.96
C SER A 7 0.17 14.79 -5.82
N PRO A 8 -0.31 15.89 -6.45
CA PRO A 8 0.58 16.85 -7.12
C PRO A 8 1.70 17.38 -6.20
N ASP A 9 1.40 17.52 -4.91
CA ASP A 9 2.31 18.06 -3.89
C ASP A 9 3.05 16.95 -3.11
N LEU A 10 3.16 15.74 -3.69
CA LEU A 10 3.84 14.62 -3.04
C LEU A 10 5.22 15.02 -2.51
N LYS A 11 5.48 14.69 -1.24
CA LYS A 11 6.80 14.77 -0.61
C LYS A 11 7.22 13.42 -0.06
N VAL A 12 8.46 13.02 -0.36
CA VAL A 12 9.05 11.79 0.17
C VAL A 12 10.34 12.14 0.90
N MET A 13 10.37 11.86 2.20
CA MET A 13 11.45 12.21 3.10
C MET A 13 12.04 10.95 3.75
N THR A 14 13.29 11.04 4.16
CA THR A 14 13.92 10.07 5.04
C THR A 14 14.01 10.62 6.46
N SER A 15 14.16 9.74 7.45
CA SER A 15 14.24 10.13 8.87
C SER A 15 15.45 11.01 9.21
N ASP A 16 16.49 11.00 8.38
CA ASP A 16 17.66 11.90 8.48
C ASP A 16 17.45 13.25 7.77
N GLY A 17 16.22 13.54 7.32
CA GLY A 17 15.80 14.83 6.75
C GLY A 17 16.11 15.00 5.27
N LYS A 18 16.51 13.94 4.55
CA LYS A 18 16.77 14.03 3.12
C LYS A 18 15.48 13.95 2.32
N ASP A 19 15.27 14.91 1.40
CA ASP A 19 14.22 14.84 0.41
C ASP A 19 14.64 13.91 -0.75
N ILE A 20 13.83 12.89 -1.01
CA ILE A 20 14.06 11.88 -2.05
C ILE A 20 12.95 11.84 -3.10
N THR A 21 12.08 12.84 -3.12
CA THR A 21 10.92 12.91 -4.02
C THR A 21 11.31 12.76 -5.49
N ASP A 22 12.42 13.37 -5.90
CA ASP A 22 12.88 13.36 -7.29
C ASP A 22 13.67 12.11 -7.69
N ILE A 23 14.18 11.34 -6.70
CA ILE A 23 14.97 10.14 -6.99
C ILE A 23 14.17 8.86 -6.94
N MET A 24 12.98 8.88 -6.37
CA MET A 24 12.10 7.71 -6.37
C MET A 24 11.60 7.41 -7.79
N ASP A 25 11.40 6.13 -8.08
CA ASP A 25 10.73 5.72 -9.31
C ASP A 25 9.21 5.81 -9.09
N ARG A 26 8.56 6.77 -9.74
CA ARG A 26 7.10 6.91 -9.64
C ARG A 26 6.35 5.76 -10.31
N GLY A 27 6.98 5.06 -11.24
CA GLY A 27 6.36 3.96 -11.97
C GLY A 27 5.14 4.38 -12.80
N LYS A 28 4.41 3.36 -13.26
CA LYS A 28 3.09 3.52 -13.88
C LYS A 28 2.13 2.53 -13.22
N HIS A 29 0.99 3.03 -12.79
CA HIS A 29 0.01 2.25 -12.05
C HIS A 29 -1.22 2.02 -12.90
N TYR A 30 -1.69 0.78 -12.94
CA TYR A 30 -2.81 0.36 -13.77
C TYR A 30 -3.86 -0.34 -12.92
N ARG A 31 -5.10 -0.03 -13.22
CA ARG A 31 -6.28 -0.71 -12.70
C ARG A 31 -7.04 -1.37 -13.83
N GLY A 32 -7.58 -2.54 -13.61
CA GLY A 32 -8.37 -3.26 -14.61
C GLY A 32 -9.14 -4.43 -14.03
N ILE A 33 -9.66 -5.24 -14.94
CA ILE A 33 -10.34 -6.50 -14.67
C ILE A 33 -9.72 -7.60 -15.53
N VAL A 34 -9.96 -8.85 -15.17
CA VAL A 34 -9.63 -10.01 -16.02
C VAL A 34 -10.63 -10.05 -17.18
N SER A 35 -10.13 -10.28 -18.38
CA SER A 35 -10.98 -10.32 -19.58
C SER A 35 -12.09 -11.38 -19.43
N GLY A 36 -13.34 -10.95 -19.58
CA GLY A 36 -14.52 -11.82 -19.44
C GLY A 36 -15.05 -11.97 -18.01
N ASP A 37 -14.41 -11.33 -17.00
CA ASP A 37 -14.91 -11.34 -15.63
C ASP A 37 -15.00 -9.93 -15.06
N ASN A 38 -16.20 -9.40 -14.98
CA ASN A 38 -16.49 -8.07 -14.46
C ASN A 38 -16.39 -7.99 -12.92
N ASN A 39 -16.34 -9.13 -12.23
CA ASN A 39 -16.22 -9.19 -10.76
C ASN A 39 -14.76 -9.32 -10.32
N SER A 40 -13.84 -9.40 -11.26
CA SER A 40 -12.40 -9.45 -10.95
C SER A 40 -11.82 -8.07 -10.72
N LEU A 41 -10.69 -8.03 -10.03
CA LEU A 41 -9.94 -6.81 -9.76
C LEU A 41 -8.48 -7.02 -10.10
N VAL A 42 -7.91 -6.08 -10.84
CA VAL A 42 -6.49 -6.10 -11.21
C VAL A 42 -5.84 -4.77 -10.84
N SER A 43 -4.72 -4.84 -10.12
CA SER A 43 -3.83 -3.71 -9.87
C SER A 43 -2.41 -4.09 -10.28
N ILE A 44 -1.79 -3.30 -11.13
CA ILE A 44 -0.41 -3.53 -11.58
C ILE A 44 0.36 -2.22 -11.54
N SER A 45 1.50 -2.26 -10.84
CA SER A 45 2.47 -1.17 -10.79
C SER A 45 3.73 -1.60 -11.54
N VAL A 46 4.13 -0.79 -12.52
CA VAL A 46 5.30 -1.05 -13.37
C VAL A 46 6.35 0.00 -13.10
N PHE A 47 7.48 -0.43 -12.56
CA PHE A 47 8.67 0.38 -12.30
C PHE A 47 9.76 0.05 -13.32
N ARG A 48 10.85 0.80 -13.30
CA ARG A 48 11.97 0.62 -14.25
C ARG A 48 12.50 -0.82 -14.29
N ASN A 49 12.61 -1.49 -13.13
CA ASN A 49 13.20 -2.83 -13.01
C ASN A 49 12.28 -3.84 -12.31
N GLU A 50 11.01 -3.50 -12.10
CA GLU A 50 10.13 -4.29 -11.28
C GLU A 50 8.67 -4.13 -11.69
N ILE A 51 7.91 -5.22 -11.55
CA ILE A 51 6.46 -5.21 -11.66
C ILE A 51 5.91 -5.79 -10.36
N ILE A 52 5.01 -5.04 -9.72
CA ILE A 52 4.28 -5.47 -8.54
C ILE A 52 2.80 -5.48 -8.90
N GLY A 53 2.10 -6.56 -8.59
CA GLY A 53 0.70 -6.66 -8.98
C GLY A 53 -0.13 -7.55 -8.07
N PHE A 54 -1.42 -7.31 -8.12
CA PHE A 54 -2.45 -8.05 -7.44
C PHE A 54 -3.60 -8.32 -8.39
N ILE A 55 -4.10 -9.54 -8.40
CA ILE A 55 -5.26 -9.96 -9.19
C ILE A 55 -6.20 -10.74 -8.27
N SER A 56 -7.43 -10.26 -8.12
CA SER A 56 -8.51 -11.01 -7.48
C SER A 56 -9.42 -11.57 -8.57
N PHE A 57 -9.53 -12.88 -8.62
CA PHE A 57 -10.25 -13.61 -9.67
C PHE A 57 -10.68 -15.00 -9.18
N ASN A 58 -11.93 -15.40 -9.43
CA ASN A 58 -12.46 -16.71 -9.04
C ASN A 58 -12.21 -17.06 -7.55
N ASP A 59 -12.62 -16.19 -6.65
CA ASP A 59 -12.45 -16.35 -5.19
C ASP A 59 -10.99 -16.62 -4.76
N SER A 60 -10.05 -16.16 -5.56
CA SER A 60 -8.64 -16.37 -5.34
C SER A 60 -7.84 -15.08 -5.61
N ASN A 61 -6.81 -14.87 -4.79
CA ASN A 61 -5.88 -13.78 -4.94
C ASN A 61 -4.55 -14.26 -5.52
N TYR A 62 -4.07 -13.56 -6.51
CA TYR A 62 -2.77 -13.80 -7.15
C TYR A 62 -1.88 -12.58 -6.96
N ILE A 63 -0.64 -12.84 -6.59
CA ILE A 63 0.38 -11.80 -6.39
C ILE A 63 1.40 -11.90 -7.51
N ILE A 64 1.79 -10.75 -8.03
CA ILE A 64 2.89 -10.61 -8.99
C ILE A 64 4.02 -9.88 -8.30
N GLY A 65 5.21 -10.45 -8.33
CA GLY A 65 6.39 -9.84 -7.74
C GLY A 65 7.67 -10.31 -8.43
N LYS A 66 8.73 -9.57 -8.22
CA LYS A 66 10.06 -9.89 -8.74
C LYS A 66 10.72 -10.96 -7.89
N LEU A 67 11.39 -11.91 -8.50
CA LEU A 67 12.21 -12.90 -7.79
C LEU A 67 13.45 -12.22 -7.19
N LYS A 68 13.71 -12.46 -5.90
CA LYS A 68 14.79 -11.84 -5.12
C LYS A 68 16.16 -11.92 -5.80
N ASP A 69 16.47 -13.08 -6.38
CA ASP A 69 17.78 -13.35 -6.96
C ASP A 69 17.82 -13.15 -8.50
N SER A 70 16.87 -12.39 -9.03
CA SER A 70 16.78 -12.15 -10.46
C SER A 70 16.69 -10.67 -10.80
N LYS A 71 17.38 -10.28 -11.87
CA LYS A 71 17.30 -8.91 -12.40
C LYS A 71 16.01 -8.65 -13.19
N SER A 72 15.37 -9.69 -13.76
CA SER A 72 14.26 -9.52 -14.71
C SER A 72 13.14 -10.55 -14.58
N LYS A 73 13.31 -11.62 -13.79
CA LYS A 73 12.28 -12.64 -13.66
C LYS A 73 11.28 -12.25 -12.60
N HIS A 74 10.00 -12.39 -12.93
CA HIS A 74 8.88 -12.19 -12.04
C HIS A 74 8.16 -13.52 -11.87
N ILE A 75 7.46 -13.65 -10.78
CA ILE A 75 6.59 -14.76 -10.45
C ILE A 75 5.18 -14.26 -10.27
N ILE A 76 4.21 -15.05 -10.70
CA ILE A 76 2.82 -14.96 -10.29
C ILE A 76 2.50 -16.21 -9.49
N TYR A 77 1.87 -16.04 -8.34
CA TYR A 77 1.49 -17.15 -7.47
C TYR A 77 0.15 -16.85 -6.79
N LYS A 78 -0.54 -17.90 -6.41
CA LYS A 78 -1.76 -17.80 -5.62
C LYS A 78 -1.38 -17.59 -4.15
N GLU A 79 -2.05 -16.67 -3.47
CA GLU A 79 -1.78 -16.35 -2.06
C GLU A 79 -1.81 -17.62 -1.16
N THR A 80 -2.72 -18.51 -1.44
CA THR A 80 -2.86 -19.78 -0.69
C THR A 80 -1.71 -20.78 -0.91
N ASP A 81 -0.83 -20.55 -1.91
CA ASP A 81 0.33 -21.40 -2.19
C ASP A 81 1.55 -21.02 -1.33
N LEU A 82 1.45 -19.95 -0.56
CA LEU A 82 2.49 -19.56 0.40
C LEU A 82 2.62 -20.61 1.50
N ARG A 83 3.86 -21.07 1.74
CA ARG A 83 4.15 -22.05 2.78
C ARG A 83 4.11 -21.52 4.20
N GLN A 84 4.29 -20.21 4.35
CA GLN A 84 4.22 -19.50 5.62
C GLN A 84 3.28 -18.32 5.41
N THR A 85 2.19 -18.31 6.13
CA THR A 85 1.31 -17.17 6.29
C THR A 85 1.50 -16.65 7.69
N GLU A 86 1.92 -15.39 7.83
CA GLU A 86 1.86 -14.70 9.11
C GLU A 86 0.40 -14.59 9.51
N GLU A 87 0.04 -15.06 10.70
CA GLU A 87 -1.30 -14.86 11.22
C GLU A 87 -1.52 -13.37 11.47
N PHE A 88 -2.42 -12.77 10.70
CA PHE A 88 -2.85 -11.40 10.97
C PHE A 88 -3.74 -11.40 12.20
N ASN A 89 -3.22 -10.91 13.32
CA ASN A 89 -4.00 -10.69 14.52
C ASN A 89 -4.37 -9.22 14.62
N CYS A 90 -5.66 -8.92 14.43
CA CYS A 90 -6.19 -7.58 14.66
C CYS A 90 -6.16 -7.30 16.17
N SER A 91 -5.26 -6.42 16.61
CA SER A 91 -5.15 -6.02 18.03
C SER A 91 -6.19 -4.97 18.44
N THR A 92 -7.17 -4.69 17.60
CA THR A 92 -8.28 -3.80 17.96
C THR A 92 -9.21 -4.58 18.87
N GLU A 93 -9.27 -4.19 20.14
CA GLU A 93 -10.24 -4.74 21.08
C GLU A 93 -11.64 -4.29 20.65
N ASP A 94 -12.53 -5.24 20.47
CA ASP A 94 -13.95 -4.96 20.33
C ASP A 94 -14.47 -4.54 21.72
N ASN A 95 -14.72 -3.25 21.90
CA ASN A 95 -15.26 -2.70 23.13
C ASN A 95 -16.77 -2.98 23.30
N GLY A 96 -17.38 -3.74 22.39
CA GLY A 96 -18.80 -4.09 22.40
C GLY A 96 -19.75 -2.91 22.14
N VAL A 97 -19.22 -1.75 21.76
CA VAL A 97 -20.03 -0.57 21.41
C VAL A 97 -20.31 -0.61 19.90
N SER A 98 -21.56 -0.90 19.56
CA SER A 98 -22.02 -0.79 18.16
C SER A 98 -22.23 0.68 17.80
N TYR A 99 -21.83 1.05 16.59
CA TYR A 99 -22.15 2.37 16.05
C TYR A 99 -23.67 2.49 15.87
N THR A 100 -24.21 3.65 16.22
CA THR A 100 -25.62 3.97 15.93
C THR A 100 -25.77 4.31 14.44
N SER A 101 -27.02 4.19 13.93
CA SER A 101 -27.30 4.58 12.54
C SER A 101 -27.00 6.05 12.25
N GLU A 102 -27.03 6.91 13.27
CA GLU A 102 -26.69 8.33 13.15
C GLU A 102 -25.17 8.57 13.06
N GLU A 103 -24.37 7.78 13.78
CA GLU A 103 -22.90 7.85 13.71
C GLU A 103 -22.33 7.33 12.38
N ILE A 104 -22.99 6.34 11.76
CA ILE A 104 -22.63 5.80 10.45
C ILE A 104 -23.34 6.48 9.30
N ASN A 105 -24.33 7.34 9.57
CA ASN A 105 -25.05 8.10 8.56
C ASN A 105 -24.22 9.34 8.19
N TYR A 106 -23.21 9.14 7.37
CA TYR A 106 -22.45 10.25 6.82
C TYR A 106 -23.24 10.93 5.72
N ASN A 107 -23.22 12.27 5.73
CA ASN A 107 -23.81 13.09 4.67
C ASN A 107 -23.19 12.68 3.31
N GLU A 108 -24.05 12.37 2.35
CA GLU A 108 -23.69 12.08 0.96
C GLU A 108 -23.06 13.30 0.22
N ASN A 109 -22.79 14.39 0.90
CA ASN A 109 -22.13 15.59 0.37
C ASN A 109 -20.62 15.37 0.18
N ARG A 110 -20.24 14.26 -0.47
CA ARG A 110 -18.91 14.17 -1.07
C ARG A 110 -19.00 14.80 -2.45
N ASP A 111 -18.25 15.88 -2.66
CA ASP A 111 -18.04 16.39 -4.00
C ASP A 111 -17.43 15.26 -4.87
N PRO A 112 -17.97 15.03 -6.08
CA PRO A 112 -17.36 14.08 -7.02
C PRO A 112 -15.97 14.60 -7.43
N GLY A 113 -14.97 14.28 -6.68
CA GLY A 113 -13.61 14.80 -6.86
C GLY A 113 -12.81 14.83 -5.57
N ASP A 114 -13.47 14.68 -4.44
CA ASP A 114 -12.78 14.56 -3.15
C ASP A 114 -11.83 13.36 -3.16
N CYS A 115 -10.58 13.63 -2.81
CA CYS A 115 -9.53 12.64 -2.76
C CYS A 115 -8.96 12.56 -1.35
N VAL A 116 -8.88 11.34 -0.79
CA VAL A 116 -8.27 11.12 0.51
C VAL A 116 -6.75 11.13 0.35
N ASN A 117 -6.10 12.06 1.02
CA ASN A 117 -4.65 12.17 1.07
C ASN A 117 -4.09 11.23 2.14
N ILE A 118 -3.20 10.34 1.73
CA ILE A 118 -2.59 9.34 2.61
C ILE A 118 -1.14 9.73 2.89
N TYR A 119 -0.80 9.78 4.17
CA TYR A 119 0.58 9.76 4.65
C TYR A 119 1.02 8.31 4.84
N VAL A 120 2.16 7.97 4.27
CA VAL A 120 2.76 6.63 4.36
C VAL A 120 4.04 6.71 5.17
N GLU A 121 4.17 5.86 6.17
CA GLU A 121 5.39 5.76 6.96
C GLU A 121 5.92 4.32 6.93
N ALA A 122 7.21 4.17 6.62
CA ALA A 122 7.88 2.88 6.60
C ALA A 122 8.95 2.83 7.67
N GLY A 123 8.82 1.90 8.61
CA GLY A 123 9.81 1.63 9.65
C GLY A 123 11.16 1.15 9.07
N GLN A 124 12.22 1.26 9.85
CA GLN A 124 13.57 0.88 9.44
C GLN A 124 13.68 -0.59 9.00
N SER A 125 12.87 -1.47 9.58
CA SER A 125 12.83 -2.88 9.19
C SER A 125 12.47 -3.08 7.72
N VAL A 126 11.54 -2.28 7.20
CA VAL A 126 11.16 -2.31 5.77
C VAL A 126 12.33 -1.85 4.91
N TYR A 127 12.96 -0.73 5.24
CA TYR A 127 14.14 -0.22 4.54
C TYR A 127 15.29 -1.24 4.52
N ASN A 128 15.57 -1.88 5.65
CA ASN A 128 16.62 -2.89 5.77
C ASN A 128 16.30 -4.16 4.97
N SER A 129 15.03 -4.54 4.82
CA SER A 129 14.63 -5.71 4.04
C SER A 129 14.97 -5.57 2.54
N PHE A 130 15.08 -4.33 2.06
CA PHE A 130 15.55 -3.96 0.72
C PHE A 130 17.05 -3.62 0.67
N GLY A 131 17.81 -4.03 1.68
CA GLY A 131 19.26 -3.80 1.73
C GLY A 131 19.66 -2.33 1.83
N GLY A 132 18.78 -1.47 2.35
CA GLY A 132 19.03 -0.04 2.43
C GLY A 132 18.86 0.70 1.09
N ASN A 133 18.15 0.14 0.15
CA ASN A 133 17.88 0.77 -1.15
C ASN A 133 16.57 1.56 -1.11
N LEU A 134 16.66 2.89 -1.16
CA LEU A 134 15.50 3.77 -1.12
C LEU A 134 14.56 3.59 -2.32
N VAL A 135 15.08 3.35 -3.51
CA VAL A 135 14.26 3.16 -4.71
C VAL A 135 13.46 1.87 -4.61
N ASP A 136 14.08 0.76 -4.22
CA ASP A 136 13.39 -0.52 -4.06
C ASP A 136 12.36 -0.45 -2.92
N THR A 137 12.70 0.26 -1.83
CA THR A 137 11.76 0.51 -0.71
C THR A 137 10.54 1.29 -1.19
N THR A 138 10.73 2.40 -1.90
CA THR A 138 9.62 3.21 -2.42
C THR A 138 8.81 2.47 -3.46
N ASN A 139 9.42 1.67 -4.34
CA ASN A 139 8.71 0.82 -5.30
C ASN A 139 7.76 -0.14 -4.59
N PHE A 140 8.26 -0.83 -3.55
CA PHE A 140 7.44 -1.74 -2.75
C PHE A 140 6.24 -1.02 -2.13
N LEU A 141 6.47 0.12 -1.45
CA LEU A 141 5.40 0.90 -0.84
C LEU A 141 4.38 1.37 -1.88
N ASN A 142 4.84 1.93 -2.99
CA ASN A 142 3.98 2.39 -4.08
C ASN A 142 3.19 1.24 -4.71
N GLY A 143 3.79 0.06 -4.82
CA GLY A 143 3.13 -1.15 -5.30
C GLY A 143 2.00 -1.59 -4.36
N VAL A 144 2.27 -1.67 -3.05
CA VAL A 144 1.29 -2.09 -2.04
C VAL A 144 0.15 -1.07 -1.90
N PHE A 145 0.46 0.22 -1.77
CA PHE A 145 -0.57 1.25 -1.65
C PHE A 145 -1.36 1.42 -2.94
N GLY A 146 -0.72 1.27 -4.12
CA GLY A 146 -1.41 1.25 -5.41
C GLY A 146 -2.48 0.15 -5.48
N GLN A 147 -2.21 -1.04 -4.90
CA GLN A 147 -3.20 -2.12 -4.78
C GLN A 147 -4.35 -1.71 -3.86
N SER A 148 -4.04 -1.19 -2.67
CA SER A 148 -5.04 -0.71 -1.72
C SER A 148 -5.96 0.35 -2.34
N TYR A 149 -5.39 1.31 -3.07
CA TYR A 149 -6.18 2.38 -3.71
C TYR A 149 -7.12 1.85 -4.78
N VAL A 150 -6.78 0.76 -5.46
CA VAL A 150 -7.70 0.11 -6.42
C VAL A 150 -8.87 -0.53 -5.70
N ILE A 151 -8.66 -1.15 -4.54
CA ILE A 151 -9.72 -1.73 -3.70
C ILE A 151 -10.68 -0.63 -3.23
N TYR A 152 -10.16 0.44 -2.63
CA TYR A 152 -10.98 1.56 -2.18
C TYR A 152 -11.73 2.27 -3.31
N ALA A 153 -11.11 2.36 -4.48
CA ALA A 153 -11.76 2.95 -5.66
C ALA A 153 -12.94 2.12 -6.17
N ASN A 154 -13.00 0.82 -5.87
CA ASN A 154 -14.20 -0.01 -6.12
C ASN A 154 -15.37 0.39 -5.23
N GLU A 155 -15.09 0.88 -4.02
CA GLU A 155 -16.07 1.41 -3.07
C GLU A 155 -16.37 2.91 -3.30
N GLY A 156 -15.92 3.46 -4.45
CA GLY A 156 -16.13 4.87 -4.78
C GLY A 156 -15.23 5.85 -4.02
N ILE A 157 -14.22 5.37 -3.30
CA ILE A 157 -13.29 6.20 -2.53
C ILE A 157 -12.02 6.42 -3.35
N THR A 158 -11.73 7.66 -3.72
CA THR A 158 -10.48 8.04 -4.38
C THR A 158 -9.42 8.32 -3.32
N MET A 159 -8.25 7.70 -3.46
CA MET A 159 -7.12 7.87 -2.56
C MET A 159 -5.85 8.19 -3.34
N GLN A 160 -4.95 8.95 -2.72
CA GLN A 160 -3.63 9.26 -3.27
C GLN A 160 -2.60 9.39 -2.14
N THR A 161 -1.34 9.07 -2.43
CA THR A 161 -0.23 9.33 -1.50
C THR A 161 0.14 10.80 -1.59
N SER A 162 0.06 11.52 -0.47
CA SER A 162 0.45 12.93 -0.38
C SER A 162 1.83 13.13 0.22
N SER A 163 2.24 12.24 1.12
CA SER A 163 3.58 12.27 1.71
C SER A 163 4.03 10.89 2.17
N MET A 164 5.35 10.72 2.25
CA MET A 164 5.96 9.46 2.70
C MET A 164 7.18 9.76 3.56
N LEU A 165 7.35 9.00 4.63
CA LEU A 165 8.56 8.99 5.46
C LEU A 165 9.15 7.58 5.47
N ILE A 166 10.46 7.49 5.20
CA ILE A 166 11.22 6.24 5.32
C ILE A 166 12.23 6.36 6.44
N TRP A 167 12.12 5.49 7.43
CA TRP A 167 13.08 5.42 8.51
C TRP A 167 14.36 4.73 8.04
N THR A 168 15.39 5.52 7.75
CA THR A 168 16.76 5.07 7.42
C THR A 168 17.63 4.88 8.66
N THR A 169 17.21 5.47 9.77
CA THR A 169 17.76 5.32 11.13
C THR A 169 16.78 4.54 12.00
N PRO A 170 17.17 4.09 13.21
CA PRO A 170 16.23 3.42 14.12
C PRO A 170 14.94 4.23 14.29
N ASP A 171 13.81 3.61 14.00
CA ASP A 171 12.51 4.21 14.21
C ASP A 171 12.10 4.13 15.69
N PRO A 172 11.16 4.98 16.14
CA PRO A 172 10.74 5.02 17.55
C PRO A 172 9.80 3.87 17.92
N TYR A 173 9.42 3.02 16.98
CA TYR A 173 8.40 1.99 17.18
C TYR A 173 9.00 0.74 17.81
N VAL A 174 8.47 0.33 18.95
CA VAL A 174 9.00 -0.81 19.71
C VAL A 174 7.93 -1.89 19.84
N GLY A 175 8.30 -3.10 19.44
CA GLY A 175 7.49 -4.30 19.66
C GLY A 175 6.76 -4.82 18.41
N PRO A 176 6.40 -6.10 18.45
CA PRO A 176 5.86 -6.80 17.29
C PRO A 176 4.34 -6.61 17.10
N SER A 177 3.66 -5.87 17.97
CA SER A 177 2.19 -5.78 17.92
C SER A 177 1.71 -4.46 17.34
N SER A 178 0.65 -4.50 16.55
CA SER A 178 -0.05 -3.33 16.03
C SER A 178 -0.58 -2.39 17.14
N ALA A 179 -0.87 -2.93 18.33
CA ALA A 179 -1.27 -2.13 19.49
C ALA A 179 -0.16 -1.18 19.96
N ASN A 180 1.11 -1.63 19.93
CA ASN A 180 2.25 -0.78 20.29
C ASN A 180 2.47 0.33 19.25
N TYR A 181 2.33 0.02 17.95
CA TYR A 181 2.38 1.04 16.91
C TYR A 181 1.29 2.08 17.08
N ASN A 182 0.04 1.66 17.28
CA ASN A 182 -1.09 2.58 17.45
C ASN A 182 -0.95 3.48 18.69
N ALA A 183 -0.40 2.97 19.79
CA ALA A 183 -0.15 3.77 20.98
C ALA A 183 0.92 4.84 20.73
N GLN A 184 1.94 4.54 19.95
CA GLN A 184 3.04 5.45 19.63
C GLN A 184 2.64 6.50 18.58
N PHE A 185 1.76 6.15 17.64
CA PHE A 185 1.21 7.12 16.68
C PHE A 185 0.28 8.17 17.31
N LYS A 186 -0.28 7.88 18.50
CA LYS A 186 -1.19 8.79 19.21
C LYS A 186 -0.47 9.71 20.22
N ALA A 187 0.82 9.50 20.46
CA ALA A 187 1.63 10.29 21.37
C ALA A 187 2.26 11.49 20.67
#